data_9288a0c9c4396641bbdb58d44131d40f
#
_entry.id   9288a0c9c4396641bbdb58d44131d40f
#
_cell.length_a   1.000
_cell.length_b   1.000
_cell.length_c   1.000
_cell.angle_alpha   90.00
_cell.angle_beta   90.00
_cell.angle_gamma   90.00
#
_symmetry.space_group_name_H-M   'P 1'
#
loop_
_entity.id
_entity.type
_entity.pdbx_description
1 polymer ?
#
loop_
_entity_poly.entity_id
_entity_poly.type
_entity_poly.pdbx_seq_one_letter_code
_entity_poly.pdbx_strand_id
1 'polypeptide(L)'
;MKAALLHQFDKSLNGPDWLSYEDVSDPVMEEPTDVIVRIGGAGVCGTDLKLIEGLWCDHMRIELPIILGHENAGWVEEIGVAVESVQVGDPVILYPTAYGDLEGSGATGSHHFRKRGFYPGFNRNGGFAEYMLAEESMLLKLPSHLSPMDTAPLADAGLTAYNVARRASKHLAPGHYTLVIGAGGLGHLCIQILRALSSTEIIVVDKSETALDLARSVGAHYTFVADEHYTEKILALTSGKGVETVIDFVGKDSSVNKGLFVTRRGGHYYLVGYGGRLTISTLEMIRSEKTVVGVLGGTFSDLKELLTMVDRGLVTLTTREYALNNANKALRDLKDGRNYGRTVLIP
;
A
#
# COMPACT_ATOMS: atom_id res chain seq x y z
N MET A 1 9.80 19.68 -16.75
CA MET A 1 9.21 19.47 -15.40
C MET A 1 10.29 19.15 -14.38
N LYS A 2 10.02 19.39 -13.10
CA LYS A 2 10.85 18.91 -11.99
C LYS A 2 10.47 17.47 -11.60
N ALA A 3 11.48 16.63 -11.31
CA ALA A 3 11.30 15.26 -10.88
C ALA A 3 12.42 14.78 -9.95
N ALA A 4 12.14 13.73 -9.19
CA ALA A 4 13.10 13.04 -8.35
C ALA A 4 13.42 11.66 -8.95
N LEU A 5 14.63 11.50 -9.50
CA LEU A 5 15.08 10.35 -10.29
C LEU A 5 16.01 9.43 -9.52
N LEU A 6 15.83 8.15 -9.70
CA LEU A 6 16.78 7.10 -9.30
C LEU A 6 17.72 6.82 -10.47
N HIS A 7 19.02 7.14 -10.31
CA HIS A 7 20.05 6.88 -11.32
C HIS A 7 20.82 5.59 -11.09
N GLN A 8 20.86 5.11 -9.83
CA GLN A 8 21.58 3.89 -9.47
C GLN A 8 20.95 3.23 -8.24
N PHE A 9 21.03 1.91 -8.17
CA PHE A 9 20.60 1.17 -7.00
C PHE A 9 21.59 1.32 -5.84
N ASP A 10 21.06 1.33 -4.61
CA ASP A 10 21.85 1.27 -3.37
C ASP A 10 21.36 0.11 -2.50
N LYS A 11 21.99 -1.06 -2.64
CA LYS A 11 21.61 -2.29 -1.92
C LYS A 11 21.66 -2.17 -0.40
N SER A 12 22.42 -1.23 0.10
CA SER A 12 22.61 -1.03 1.55
C SER A 12 21.75 0.08 2.13
N LEU A 13 21.17 0.94 1.29
CA LEU A 13 20.48 2.17 1.66
C LEU A 13 21.36 3.08 2.57
N ASN A 14 22.66 3.13 2.34
CA ASN A 14 23.60 3.92 3.14
C ASN A 14 24.05 5.21 2.47
N GLY A 15 23.66 5.43 1.21
CA GLY A 15 23.96 6.67 0.50
C GLY A 15 23.34 7.90 1.19
N PRO A 16 23.99 9.08 1.03
CA PRO A 16 23.48 10.34 1.57
C PRO A 16 22.16 10.74 0.91
N ASP A 17 22.06 10.52 -0.39
CA ASP A 17 20.88 10.76 -1.20
C ASP A 17 20.74 9.65 -2.25
N TRP A 18 19.49 9.18 -2.44
CA TRP A 18 19.17 8.11 -3.38
C TRP A 18 18.57 8.64 -4.67
N LEU A 19 17.86 9.77 -4.59
CA LEU A 19 17.18 10.39 -5.71
C LEU A 19 17.83 11.74 -6.02
N SER A 20 17.96 12.04 -7.30
CA SER A 20 18.39 13.34 -7.81
C SER A 20 17.18 14.18 -8.18
N TYR A 21 17.05 15.38 -7.61
CA TYR A 21 16.00 16.34 -7.96
C TYR A 21 16.48 17.25 -9.09
N GLU A 22 15.91 17.11 -10.27
CA GLU A 22 16.41 17.73 -11.50
C GLU A 22 15.30 18.12 -12.49
N ASP A 23 15.67 18.88 -13.51
CA ASP A 23 14.82 19.20 -14.65
C ASP A 23 14.87 18.07 -15.68
N VAL A 24 13.72 17.56 -16.06
CA VAL A 24 13.56 16.56 -17.13
C VAL A 24 12.52 17.03 -18.14
N SER A 25 12.48 16.39 -19.31
CA SER A 25 11.43 16.64 -20.29
C SER A 25 10.06 16.28 -19.73
N ASP A 26 9.04 17.03 -20.08
CA ASP A 26 7.66 16.69 -19.76
C ASP A 26 7.26 15.37 -20.43
N PRO A 27 6.33 14.60 -19.84
CA PRO A 27 5.83 13.41 -20.47
C PRO A 27 5.09 13.75 -21.77
N VAL A 28 5.17 12.84 -22.74
CA VAL A 28 4.52 12.99 -24.04
C VAL A 28 3.53 11.84 -24.20
N MET A 29 2.32 12.16 -24.69
CA MET A 29 1.33 11.15 -25.05
C MET A 29 1.80 10.37 -26.28
N GLU A 30 1.77 9.04 -26.20
CA GLU A 30 2.18 8.10 -27.27
C GLU A 30 0.96 7.43 -27.91
N GLU A 31 -0.12 7.23 -27.14
CA GLU A 31 -1.31 6.54 -27.54
C GLU A 31 -2.57 7.43 -27.46
N PRO A 32 -3.61 7.18 -28.28
CA PRO A 32 -4.85 7.97 -28.26
C PRO A 32 -5.60 7.95 -26.92
N THR A 33 -5.36 6.97 -26.07
CA THR A 33 -5.97 6.80 -24.73
C THR A 33 -5.10 7.31 -23.58
N ASP A 34 -3.97 7.92 -23.89
CA ASP A 34 -3.07 8.49 -22.89
C ASP A 34 -3.66 9.75 -22.26
N VAL A 35 -3.26 9.96 -21.02
CA VAL A 35 -3.62 11.14 -20.22
C VAL A 35 -2.38 11.64 -19.50
N ILE A 36 -2.10 12.94 -19.60
CA ILE A 36 -1.10 13.58 -18.74
C ILE A 36 -1.81 14.07 -17.48
N VAL A 37 -1.30 13.64 -16.34
CA VAL A 37 -1.81 14.03 -15.02
C VAL A 37 -0.80 14.96 -14.36
N ARG A 38 -1.25 16.17 -14.00
CA ARG A 38 -0.50 17.06 -13.12
C ARG A 38 -0.63 16.51 -11.69
N ILE A 39 0.48 16.08 -11.12
CA ILE A 39 0.51 15.44 -9.81
C ILE A 39 0.16 16.46 -8.72
N GLY A 40 -0.84 16.13 -7.89
CA GLY A 40 -1.19 16.86 -6.69
C GLY A 40 -0.51 16.27 -5.45
N GLY A 41 -0.35 14.94 -5.43
CA GLY A 41 0.36 14.22 -4.39
C GLY A 41 0.87 12.87 -4.87
N ALA A 42 2.02 12.46 -4.36
CA ALA A 42 2.60 11.13 -4.58
C ALA A 42 2.99 10.51 -3.23
N GLY A 43 2.37 9.39 -2.88
CA GLY A 43 2.64 8.68 -1.63
C GLY A 43 4.02 8.03 -1.63
N VAL A 44 4.68 8.03 -0.46
CA VAL A 44 5.97 7.37 -0.23
C VAL A 44 5.74 6.07 0.51
N CYS A 45 6.17 4.97 -0.10
CA CYS A 45 5.95 3.61 0.35
C CYS A 45 7.27 2.91 0.75
N GLY A 46 7.19 1.89 1.61
CA GLY A 46 8.33 1.01 1.89
C GLY A 46 8.85 0.31 0.63
N THR A 47 8.02 0.13 -0.37
CA THR A 47 8.38 -0.43 -1.67
C THR A 47 9.34 0.47 -2.46
N ASP A 48 9.27 1.80 -2.31
CA ASP A 48 10.23 2.71 -2.95
C ASP A 48 11.65 2.46 -2.43
N LEU A 49 11.81 2.19 -1.11
CA LEU A 49 13.10 1.79 -0.54
C LEU A 49 13.56 0.45 -1.13
N LYS A 50 12.65 -0.50 -1.37
CA LYS A 50 12.98 -1.80 -1.97
C LYS A 50 13.34 -1.69 -3.46
N LEU A 51 12.78 -0.72 -4.15
CA LEU A 51 13.18 -0.37 -5.53
C LEU A 51 14.59 0.23 -5.53
N ILE A 52 14.89 1.13 -4.60
CA ILE A 52 16.24 1.71 -4.45
C ILE A 52 17.27 0.62 -4.11
N GLU A 53 16.91 -0.38 -3.28
CA GLU A 53 17.74 -1.56 -3.01
C GLU A 53 17.96 -2.46 -4.24
N GLY A 54 17.12 -2.33 -5.28
CA GLY A 54 17.14 -3.20 -6.46
C GLY A 54 16.46 -4.55 -6.25
N LEU A 55 15.68 -4.73 -5.18
CA LEU A 55 15.05 -6.02 -4.84
C LEU A 55 14.05 -6.51 -5.92
N TRP A 56 13.43 -5.58 -6.64
CA TRP A 56 12.44 -5.90 -7.68
C TRP A 56 13.05 -6.21 -9.06
N CYS A 57 14.36 -6.01 -9.25
CA CYS A 57 15.02 -6.21 -10.54
C CYS A 57 14.92 -7.65 -11.06
N ASP A 58 14.84 -8.65 -10.16
CA ASP A 58 14.68 -10.07 -10.54
C ASP A 58 13.23 -10.39 -10.98
N HIS A 59 12.28 -9.51 -10.68
CA HIS A 59 10.85 -9.71 -10.94
C HIS A 59 10.31 -8.79 -12.03
N MET A 60 10.93 -7.64 -12.21
CA MET A 60 10.56 -6.62 -13.20
C MET A 60 11.80 -6.03 -13.84
N ARG A 61 11.72 -5.77 -15.15
CA ARG A 61 12.76 -5.02 -15.85
C ARG A 61 12.64 -3.55 -15.47
N ILE A 62 13.53 -3.08 -14.60
CA ILE A 62 13.65 -1.67 -14.20
C ILE A 62 14.80 -1.05 -14.97
N GLU A 63 14.52 -0.07 -15.80
CA GLU A 63 15.51 0.67 -16.58
C GLU A 63 15.81 1.99 -15.88
N LEU A 64 17.09 2.26 -15.60
CA LEU A 64 17.55 3.50 -14.99
C LEU A 64 18.06 4.50 -16.06
N PRO A 65 17.89 5.82 -15.87
CA PRO A 65 17.23 6.45 -14.71
C PRO A 65 15.70 6.31 -14.76
N ILE A 66 15.07 6.32 -13.57
CA ILE A 66 13.63 6.21 -13.44
C ILE A 66 13.08 7.16 -12.37
N ILE A 67 11.89 7.72 -12.60
CA ILE A 67 11.14 8.47 -11.59
C ILE A 67 10.32 7.45 -10.80
N LEU A 68 10.51 7.41 -9.47
CA LEU A 68 9.73 6.56 -8.56
C LEU A 68 8.34 7.14 -8.28
N GLY A 69 7.59 6.49 -7.39
CA GLY A 69 6.26 6.92 -6.95
C GLY A 69 5.13 6.19 -7.66
N HIS A 70 4.49 5.28 -6.94
CA HIS A 70 3.40 4.42 -7.44
C HIS A 70 2.06 4.68 -6.74
N GLU A 71 1.99 5.65 -5.84
CA GLU A 71 0.78 6.09 -5.13
C GLU A 71 0.42 7.50 -5.57
N ASN A 72 -0.35 7.67 -6.62
CA ASN A 72 -0.48 8.94 -7.30
C ASN A 72 -1.93 9.43 -7.37
N ALA A 73 -2.11 10.74 -7.16
CA ALA A 73 -3.35 11.45 -7.44
C ALA A 73 -3.02 12.88 -7.93
N GLY A 74 -3.90 13.45 -8.72
CA GLY A 74 -3.65 14.75 -9.33
C GLY A 74 -4.86 15.26 -10.10
N TRP A 75 -4.59 16.12 -11.06
CA TRP A 75 -5.59 16.66 -11.97
C TRP A 75 -5.23 16.33 -13.41
N VAL A 76 -6.22 16.00 -14.19
CA VAL A 76 -6.04 15.79 -15.64
C VAL A 76 -5.55 17.09 -16.28
N GLU A 77 -4.38 17.07 -16.89
CA GLU A 77 -3.78 18.22 -17.57
C GLU A 77 -4.03 18.18 -19.07
N GLU A 78 -3.80 17.02 -19.72
CA GLU A 78 -4.04 16.80 -21.14
C GLU A 78 -4.65 15.43 -21.36
N ILE A 79 -5.43 15.27 -22.42
CA ILE A 79 -6.08 14.01 -22.80
C ILE A 79 -5.85 13.66 -24.27
N GLY A 80 -5.66 12.38 -24.55
CA GLY A 80 -5.62 11.84 -25.91
C GLY A 80 -6.99 11.85 -26.58
N VAL A 81 -6.99 11.74 -27.90
CA VAL A 81 -8.20 11.92 -28.73
C VAL A 81 -9.27 10.84 -28.54
N ALA A 82 -8.92 9.70 -27.94
CA ALA A 82 -9.85 8.59 -27.67
C ALA A 82 -10.27 8.50 -26.20
N VAL A 83 -9.85 9.43 -25.34
CA VAL A 83 -10.24 9.47 -23.92
C VAL A 83 -11.67 9.96 -23.77
N GLU A 84 -12.49 9.19 -23.06
CA GLU A 84 -13.93 9.46 -22.86
C GLU A 84 -14.35 9.61 -21.41
N SER A 85 -13.62 8.97 -20.46
CA SER A 85 -14.06 8.86 -19.05
C SER A 85 -13.69 10.06 -18.19
N VAL A 86 -12.73 10.88 -18.62
CA VAL A 86 -12.22 12.05 -17.90
C VAL A 86 -12.09 13.26 -18.81
N GLN A 87 -12.01 14.45 -18.23
CA GLN A 87 -11.76 15.71 -18.93
C GLN A 87 -10.68 16.52 -18.22
N VAL A 88 -10.08 17.47 -18.95
CA VAL A 88 -9.07 18.38 -18.39
C VAL A 88 -9.63 19.10 -17.15
N GLY A 89 -8.85 19.12 -16.09
CA GLY A 89 -9.21 19.68 -14.79
C GLY A 89 -9.89 18.70 -13.82
N ASP A 90 -10.31 17.51 -14.24
CA ASP A 90 -10.88 16.51 -13.33
C ASP A 90 -9.86 16.08 -12.26
N PRO A 91 -10.22 16.05 -10.97
CA PRO A 91 -9.41 15.44 -9.94
C PRO A 91 -9.48 13.91 -10.06
N VAL A 92 -8.32 13.26 -10.08
CA VAL A 92 -8.22 11.80 -10.28
C VAL A 92 -7.24 11.16 -9.30
N ILE A 93 -7.51 9.90 -8.97
CA ILE A 93 -6.56 8.98 -8.35
C ILE A 93 -6.20 7.91 -9.37
N LEU A 94 -4.94 7.46 -9.35
CA LEU A 94 -4.40 6.53 -10.31
C LEU A 94 -4.33 5.12 -9.73
N TYR A 95 -5.06 4.20 -10.30
CA TYR A 95 -4.84 2.77 -10.03
C TYR A 95 -3.41 2.41 -10.48
N PRO A 96 -2.62 1.68 -9.66
CA PRO A 96 -1.16 1.59 -9.84
C PRO A 96 -0.70 0.75 -11.05
N THR A 97 -1.61 0.32 -11.92
CA THR A 97 -1.28 -0.46 -13.12
C THR A 97 -2.29 -0.25 -14.23
N ALA A 98 -1.84 -0.17 -15.47
CA ALA A 98 -2.74 -0.12 -16.61
C ALA A 98 -3.33 -1.50 -16.95
N TYR A 99 -4.58 -1.49 -17.41
CA TYR A 99 -5.23 -2.67 -17.94
C TYR A 99 -4.87 -2.79 -19.43
N GLY A 100 -3.85 -3.56 -19.83
CA GLY A 100 -3.72 -3.94 -21.23
C GLY A 100 -4.92 -4.83 -21.65
N ASP A 101 -5.22 -4.92 -22.94
CA ASP A 101 -6.31 -5.71 -23.52
C ASP A 101 -6.44 -7.10 -22.91
N LEU A 102 -7.53 -7.33 -22.15
CA LEU A 102 -7.84 -8.64 -21.62
C LEU A 102 -9.35 -8.89 -21.64
N GLU A 103 -9.74 -9.57 -22.65
CA GLU A 103 -10.94 -10.41 -22.57
C GLU A 103 -10.78 -11.39 -21.37
N GLY A 104 -11.59 -11.23 -20.34
CA GLY A 104 -11.84 -12.23 -19.31
C GLY A 104 -11.10 -12.15 -17.97
N SER A 105 -10.08 -11.30 -17.76
CA SER A 105 -9.36 -11.25 -16.47
C SER A 105 -9.93 -10.26 -15.46
N GLY A 106 -10.83 -9.38 -15.87
CA GLY A 106 -11.48 -8.40 -15.00
C GLY A 106 -12.31 -9.01 -13.86
N ALA A 107 -12.84 -10.21 -14.07
CA ALA A 107 -13.66 -10.91 -13.08
C ALA A 107 -12.87 -11.65 -11.99
N THR A 108 -11.59 -11.95 -12.21
CA THR A 108 -10.77 -12.76 -11.28
C THR A 108 -9.82 -11.96 -10.41
N GLY A 109 -9.72 -10.64 -10.59
CA GLY A 109 -8.82 -9.78 -9.78
C GLY A 109 -7.32 -10.04 -9.95
N SER A 110 -6.92 -10.81 -10.98
CA SER A 110 -5.52 -11.23 -11.20
C SER A 110 -4.71 -10.26 -12.08
N HIS A 111 -5.01 -8.98 -12.02
CA HIS A 111 -4.37 -7.95 -12.85
C HIS A 111 -2.85 -7.79 -12.60
N HIS A 112 -2.37 -8.24 -11.45
CA HIS A 112 -0.96 -8.12 -11.05
C HIS A 112 0.01 -9.03 -11.81
N PHE A 113 -0.47 -9.99 -12.61
CA PHE A 113 0.37 -11.03 -13.21
C PHE A 113 0.59 -10.88 -14.72
N ARG A 114 0.44 -9.67 -15.27
CA ARG A 114 0.60 -9.45 -16.72
C ARG A 114 2.06 -9.35 -17.14
N LYS A 115 2.41 -10.04 -18.20
CA LYS A 115 3.78 -10.04 -18.79
C LYS A 115 4.22 -8.68 -19.37
N ARG A 116 3.32 -7.73 -19.59
CA ARG A 116 3.57 -6.38 -20.14
C ARG A 116 2.72 -5.33 -19.44
N GLY A 117 2.73 -5.32 -18.10
CA GLY A 117 2.04 -4.29 -17.34
C GLY A 117 2.77 -2.95 -17.40
N PHE A 118 2.01 -1.87 -17.46
CA PHE A 118 2.49 -0.52 -17.22
C PHE A 118 2.38 -0.26 -15.70
N TYR A 119 3.52 -0.12 -15.04
CA TYR A 119 3.59 0.08 -13.60
C TYR A 119 4.39 1.35 -13.31
N PRO A 120 3.72 2.51 -13.12
CA PRO A 120 4.41 3.75 -12.76
C PRO A 120 5.23 3.61 -11.49
N GLY A 121 6.45 4.16 -11.50
CA GLY A 121 7.39 4.03 -10.39
C GLY A 121 8.15 2.71 -10.32
N PHE A 122 7.85 1.75 -11.23
CA PHE A 122 8.56 0.45 -11.32
C PHE A 122 9.24 0.27 -12.68
N ASN A 123 8.47 0.17 -13.75
CA ASN A 123 8.98 -0.03 -15.12
C ASN A 123 8.63 1.13 -16.07
N ARG A 124 7.97 2.14 -15.57
CA ARG A 124 7.66 3.42 -16.20
C ARG A 124 7.82 4.53 -15.16
N ASN A 125 8.05 5.74 -15.63
CA ASN A 125 8.14 6.91 -14.76
C ASN A 125 6.88 7.07 -13.90
N GLY A 126 7.07 7.28 -12.61
CA GLY A 126 6.04 7.44 -11.62
C GLY A 126 5.78 8.89 -11.24
N GLY A 127 5.10 9.10 -10.11
CA GLY A 127 4.59 10.41 -9.69
C GLY A 127 5.52 11.23 -8.80
N PHE A 128 6.77 10.86 -8.58
CA PHE A 128 7.73 11.75 -7.91
C PHE A 128 8.20 12.85 -8.89
N ALA A 129 7.23 13.54 -9.49
CA ALA A 129 7.39 14.55 -10.53
C ALA A 129 6.20 15.51 -10.54
N GLU A 130 6.30 16.62 -11.28
CA GLU A 130 5.19 17.55 -11.49
C GLU A 130 4.08 16.96 -12.39
N TYR A 131 4.46 16.13 -13.37
CA TYR A 131 3.55 15.51 -14.33
C TYR A 131 3.87 14.03 -14.50
N MET A 132 2.85 13.25 -14.82
CA MET A 132 2.98 11.83 -15.09
C MET A 132 2.10 11.42 -16.28
N LEU A 133 2.62 10.56 -17.16
CA LEU A 133 1.85 9.87 -18.17
C LEU A 133 1.05 8.73 -17.51
N ALA A 134 -0.22 8.64 -17.84
CA ALA A 134 -1.13 7.57 -17.42
C ALA A 134 -1.96 7.09 -18.60
N GLU A 135 -2.53 5.88 -18.50
CA GLU A 135 -3.58 5.42 -19.40
C GLU A 135 -4.96 5.74 -18.79
N GLU A 136 -5.94 6.05 -19.62
CA GLU A 136 -7.32 6.31 -19.18
C GLU A 136 -7.86 5.21 -18.25
N SER A 137 -7.53 3.95 -18.52
CA SER A 137 -7.92 2.77 -17.74
C SER A 137 -7.43 2.77 -16.29
N MET A 138 -6.42 3.58 -15.98
CA MET A 138 -5.88 3.74 -14.62
C MET A 138 -6.64 4.78 -13.81
N LEU A 139 -7.42 5.63 -14.44
CA LEU A 139 -7.97 6.82 -13.79
C LEU A 139 -9.31 6.55 -13.13
N LEU A 140 -9.44 7.02 -11.90
CA LEU A 140 -10.70 7.06 -11.18
C LEU A 140 -10.93 8.49 -10.68
N LYS A 141 -12.05 9.09 -11.12
CA LYS A 141 -12.41 10.45 -10.66
C LYS A 141 -12.61 10.47 -9.17
N LEU A 142 -12.02 11.47 -8.52
CA LEU A 142 -12.25 11.75 -7.10
C LEU A 142 -13.55 12.56 -6.95
N PRO A 143 -14.34 12.32 -5.88
CA PRO A 143 -15.35 13.27 -5.42
C PRO A 143 -14.75 14.67 -5.27
N SER A 144 -15.49 15.70 -5.65
CA SER A 144 -14.98 17.10 -5.73
C SER A 144 -14.48 17.68 -4.40
N HIS A 145 -14.89 17.10 -3.26
CA HIS A 145 -14.45 17.53 -1.93
C HIS A 145 -13.19 16.77 -1.45
N LEU A 146 -12.74 15.74 -2.18
CA LEU A 146 -11.51 15.03 -1.86
C LEU A 146 -10.33 15.65 -2.63
N SER A 147 -9.32 16.07 -1.89
CA SER A 147 -8.10 16.60 -2.49
C SER A 147 -7.19 15.48 -3.02
N PRO A 148 -6.69 15.56 -4.25
CA PRO A 148 -5.64 14.65 -4.74
C PRO A 148 -4.41 14.61 -3.83
N MET A 149 -4.04 15.74 -3.20
CA MET A 149 -2.88 15.81 -2.30
C MET A 149 -3.03 14.87 -1.10
N ASP A 150 -4.25 14.79 -0.53
CA ASP A 150 -4.50 13.96 0.66
C ASP A 150 -4.79 12.50 0.30
N THR A 151 -5.31 12.25 -0.91
CA THR A 151 -5.82 10.92 -1.29
C THR A 151 -4.82 10.03 -2.00
N ALA A 152 -3.69 10.58 -2.48
CA ALA A 152 -2.69 9.82 -3.23
C ALA A 152 -2.30 8.47 -2.58
N PRO A 153 -2.10 8.35 -1.25
CA PRO A 153 -1.75 7.06 -0.63
C PRO A 153 -2.86 5.99 -0.70
N LEU A 154 -4.09 6.36 -1.06
CA LEU A 154 -5.16 5.37 -1.27
C LEU A 154 -4.89 4.51 -2.51
N ALA A 155 -4.11 5.01 -3.47
CA ALA A 155 -3.81 4.32 -4.72
C ALA A 155 -3.13 2.96 -4.52
N ASP A 156 -2.27 2.81 -3.50
CA ASP A 156 -1.63 1.53 -3.16
C ASP A 156 -1.81 1.15 -1.69
N ALA A 157 -1.39 1.98 -0.74
CA ALA A 157 -1.49 1.63 0.69
C ALA A 157 -2.94 1.42 1.13
N GLY A 158 -3.85 2.32 0.73
CA GLY A 158 -5.28 2.17 1.00
C GLY A 158 -5.88 0.98 0.29
N LEU A 159 -5.58 0.83 -1.00
CA LEU A 159 -6.04 -0.28 -1.84
C LEU A 159 -5.61 -1.65 -1.27
N THR A 160 -4.34 -1.78 -0.90
CA THR A 160 -3.79 -3.01 -0.31
C THR A 160 -4.43 -3.31 1.05
N ALA A 161 -4.58 -2.30 1.91
CA ALA A 161 -5.27 -2.43 3.20
C ALA A 161 -6.75 -2.83 3.01
N TYR A 162 -7.45 -2.27 2.02
CA TYR A 162 -8.82 -2.62 1.69
C TYR A 162 -8.94 -4.07 1.22
N ASN A 163 -8.13 -4.48 0.24
CA ASN A 163 -8.15 -5.85 -0.29
C ASN A 163 -7.95 -6.88 0.82
N VAL A 164 -6.92 -6.72 1.66
CA VAL A 164 -6.66 -7.69 2.74
C VAL A 164 -7.77 -7.70 3.80
N ALA A 165 -8.27 -6.53 4.23
CA ALA A 165 -9.35 -6.43 5.20
C ALA A 165 -10.67 -7.03 4.67
N ARG A 166 -11.03 -6.76 3.40
CA ARG A 166 -12.20 -7.34 2.73
C ARG A 166 -12.11 -8.87 2.61
N ARG A 167 -10.92 -9.41 2.33
CA ARG A 167 -10.70 -10.87 2.29
C ARG A 167 -10.79 -11.48 3.68
N ALA A 168 -10.21 -10.83 4.68
CA ALA A 168 -10.22 -11.26 6.07
C ALA A 168 -11.64 -11.23 6.66
N SER A 169 -12.42 -10.18 6.37
CA SER A 169 -13.77 -10.00 6.93
C SER A 169 -14.75 -11.16 6.63
N LYS A 170 -14.50 -11.90 5.53
CA LYS A 170 -15.31 -13.08 5.16
C LYS A 170 -15.23 -14.22 6.18
N HIS A 171 -14.23 -14.23 7.05
CA HIS A 171 -13.99 -15.26 8.06
C HIS A 171 -14.17 -14.75 9.48
N LEU A 172 -14.65 -13.52 9.64
CA LEU A 172 -14.78 -12.84 10.93
C LEU A 172 -16.25 -12.78 11.38
N ALA A 173 -16.47 -12.99 12.68
CA ALA A 173 -17.77 -12.92 13.32
C ALA A 173 -17.64 -12.19 14.66
N PRO A 174 -18.74 -11.76 15.30
CA PRO A 174 -18.71 -11.23 16.66
C PRO A 174 -18.02 -12.21 17.63
N GLY A 175 -17.11 -11.68 18.47
CA GLY A 175 -16.30 -12.46 19.40
C GLY A 175 -15.04 -13.07 18.80
N HIS A 176 -14.77 -12.88 17.50
CA HIS A 176 -13.50 -13.22 16.88
C HIS A 176 -12.46 -12.13 17.14
N TYR A 177 -11.19 -12.53 17.12
CA TYR A 177 -10.05 -11.64 17.24
C TYR A 177 -9.28 -11.56 15.93
N THR A 178 -8.90 -10.34 15.52
CA THR A 178 -8.00 -10.10 14.41
C THR A 178 -6.74 -9.39 14.91
N LEU A 179 -5.57 -9.98 14.66
CA LEU A 179 -4.29 -9.36 14.95
C LEU A 179 -3.79 -8.61 13.70
N VAL A 180 -3.51 -7.33 13.84
CA VAL A 180 -2.80 -6.50 12.85
C VAL A 180 -1.37 -6.29 13.34
N ILE A 181 -0.39 -6.76 12.59
CA ILE A 181 1.04 -6.57 12.87
C ILE A 181 1.57 -5.44 12.00
N GLY A 182 1.97 -4.34 12.64
CA GLY A 182 2.35 -3.10 11.98
C GLY A 182 1.19 -2.11 11.87
N ALA A 183 1.25 -1.02 12.63
CA ALA A 183 0.25 0.04 12.68
C ALA A 183 0.64 1.30 11.90
N GLY A 184 1.63 1.19 11.01
CA GLY A 184 2.09 2.28 10.15
C GLY A 184 1.10 2.64 9.04
N GLY A 185 1.66 3.02 7.88
CA GLY A 185 0.90 3.56 6.75
C GLY A 185 -0.24 2.68 6.21
N LEU A 186 -0.13 1.34 6.25
CA LEU A 186 -1.20 0.43 5.85
C LEU A 186 -2.06 0.02 7.04
N GLY A 187 -1.43 -0.23 8.19
CA GLY A 187 -2.13 -0.78 9.34
C GLY A 187 -3.24 0.12 9.88
N HIS A 188 -3.00 1.45 9.98
CA HIS A 188 -4.02 2.37 10.49
C HIS A 188 -5.25 2.48 9.55
N LEU A 189 -5.08 2.29 8.24
CA LEU A 189 -6.17 2.20 7.28
C LEU A 189 -6.91 0.85 7.41
N CYS A 190 -6.16 -0.25 7.51
CA CYS A 190 -6.72 -1.59 7.68
C CYS A 190 -7.60 -1.69 8.93
N ILE A 191 -7.21 -1.07 10.06
CA ILE A 191 -8.00 -1.04 11.30
C ILE A 191 -9.37 -0.40 11.04
N GLN A 192 -9.43 0.74 10.39
CA GLN A 192 -10.67 1.45 10.06
C GLN A 192 -11.57 0.61 9.12
N ILE A 193 -10.95 0.01 8.09
CA ILE A 193 -11.66 -0.83 7.13
C ILE A 193 -12.23 -2.08 7.82
N LEU A 194 -11.46 -2.75 8.68
CA LEU A 194 -11.95 -3.89 9.48
C LEU A 194 -13.10 -3.49 10.39
N ARG A 195 -13.04 -2.32 11.01
CA ARG A 195 -14.12 -1.76 11.83
C ARG A 195 -15.42 -1.57 11.05
N ALA A 196 -15.30 -1.16 9.79
CA ALA A 196 -16.45 -0.93 8.93
C ALA A 196 -17.01 -2.23 8.30
N LEU A 197 -16.16 -3.23 8.06
CA LEU A 197 -16.55 -4.47 7.36
C LEU A 197 -16.82 -5.66 8.28
N SER A 198 -16.49 -5.57 9.57
CA SER A 198 -16.62 -6.72 10.49
C SER A 198 -16.89 -6.30 11.93
N SER A 199 -17.31 -7.26 12.75
CA SER A 199 -17.53 -7.09 14.19
C SER A 199 -16.41 -7.74 15.03
N THR A 200 -15.22 -7.89 14.47
CA THR A 200 -14.08 -8.51 15.16
C THR A 200 -13.47 -7.58 16.21
N GLU A 201 -12.92 -8.18 17.26
CA GLU A 201 -12.04 -7.46 18.18
C GLU A 201 -10.64 -7.29 17.54
N ILE A 202 -10.17 -6.05 17.39
CA ILE A 202 -8.92 -5.75 16.70
C ILE A 202 -7.78 -5.59 17.72
N ILE A 203 -6.79 -6.46 17.63
CA ILE A 203 -5.54 -6.41 18.37
C ILE A 203 -4.48 -5.84 17.43
N VAL A 204 -3.67 -4.90 17.91
CA VAL A 204 -2.61 -4.28 17.11
C VAL A 204 -1.27 -4.43 17.81
N VAL A 205 -0.25 -4.77 17.05
CA VAL A 205 1.14 -4.87 17.53
C VAL A 205 2.04 -4.00 16.66
N ASP A 206 2.77 -3.08 17.29
CA ASP A 206 3.81 -2.27 16.65
C ASP A 206 4.97 -2.00 17.62
N LYS A 207 6.16 -1.69 17.10
CA LYS A 207 7.33 -1.28 17.89
C LYS A 207 7.26 0.18 18.35
N SER A 208 6.47 1.01 17.67
CA SER A 208 6.33 2.45 17.88
C SER A 208 5.09 2.75 18.71
N GLU A 209 5.26 3.36 19.88
CA GLU A 209 4.13 3.80 20.70
C GLU A 209 3.27 4.85 19.95
N THR A 210 3.90 5.74 19.17
CA THR A 210 3.17 6.71 18.34
C THR A 210 2.25 6.01 17.32
N ALA A 211 2.70 4.90 16.72
CA ALA A 211 1.87 4.09 15.81
C ALA A 211 0.74 3.39 16.58
N LEU A 212 0.98 2.94 17.81
CA LEU A 212 -0.04 2.35 18.68
C LEU A 212 -1.07 3.39 19.13
N ASP A 213 -0.65 4.64 19.40
CA ASP A 213 -1.58 5.75 19.69
C ASP A 213 -2.49 6.04 18.50
N LEU A 214 -1.94 6.08 17.28
CA LEU A 214 -2.73 6.19 16.07
C LEU A 214 -3.70 5.01 15.94
N ALA A 215 -3.24 3.79 16.17
CA ALA A 215 -4.10 2.60 16.11
C ALA A 215 -5.29 2.70 17.09
N ARG A 216 -5.05 3.16 18.33
CA ARG A 216 -6.12 3.40 19.33
C ARG A 216 -7.13 4.44 18.84
N SER A 217 -6.62 5.55 18.29
CA SER A 217 -7.49 6.65 17.81
C SER A 217 -8.39 6.27 16.65
N VAL A 218 -7.96 5.29 15.82
CA VAL A 218 -8.73 4.81 14.66
C VAL A 218 -9.50 3.51 14.94
N GLY A 219 -9.53 3.04 16.20
CA GLY A 219 -10.46 2.01 16.65
C GLY A 219 -9.87 0.63 16.92
N ALA A 220 -8.57 0.51 17.18
CA ALA A 220 -8.01 -0.72 17.75
C ALA A 220 -8.59 -0.96 19.17
N HIS A 221 -8.98 -2.18 19.47
CA HIS A 221 -9.52 -2.56 20.78
C HIS A 221 -8.38 -2.82 21.79
N TYR A 222 -7.31 -3.45 21.34
CA TYR A 222 -6.14 -3.76 22.14
C TYR A 222 -4.86 -3.41 21.39
N THR A 223 -3.88 -2.87 22.09
CA THR A 223 -2.57 -2.54 21.50
C THR A 223 -1.45 -3.07 22.37
N PHE A 224 -0.42 -3.66 21.77
CA PHE A 224 0.75 -4.16 22.45
C PHE A 224 2.02 -3.71 21.73
N VAL A 225 3.03 -3.33 22.50
CA VAL A 225 4.38 -3.11 21.96
C VAL A 225 4.92 -4.44 21.43
N ALA A 226 5.60 -4.42 20.29
CA ALA A 226 6.21 -5.59 19.65
C ALA A 226 7.47 -6.08 20.44
N ASP A 227 7.29 -6.38 21.72
CA ASP A 227 8.31 -6.94 22.63
C ASP A 227 8.42 -8.48 22.50
N GLU A 228 9.17 -9.12 23.37
CA GLU A 228 9.30 -10.57 23.39
C GLU A 228 8.03 -11.27 23.90
N HIS A 229 7.21 -10.58 24.67
CA HIS A 229 6.08 -11.12 25.43
C HIS A 229 4.69 -10.85 24.81
N TYR A 230 4.60 -10.13 23.68
CA TYR A 230 3.30 -9.78 23.12
C TYR A 230 2.46 -11.02 22.73
N THR A 231 3.10 -12.11 22.33
CA THR A 231 2.41 -13.37 21.99
C THR A 231 1.73 -14.01 23.21
N GLU A 232 2.37 -13.95 24.38
CA GLU A 232 1.81 -14.43 25.65
C GLU A 232 0.59 -13.59 26.06
N LYS A 233 0.68 -12.26 25.88
CA LYS A 233 -0.42 -11.31 26.14
C LYS A 233 -1.63 -11.61 25.24
N ILE A 234 -1.39 -11.87 23.93
CA ILE A 234 -2.44 -12.24 22.98
C ILE A 234 -3.08 -13.60 23.37
N LEU A 235 -2.27 -14.61 23.69
CA LEU A 235 -2.78 -15.90 24.12
C LEU A 235 -3.60 -15.80 25.40
N ALA A 236 -3.16 -15.00 26.38
CA ALA A 236 -3.92 -14.74 27.60
C ALA A 236 -5.28 -14.10 27.29
N LEU A 237 -5.32 -13.09 26.42
CA LEU A 237 -6.54 -12.41 25.99
C LEU A 237 -7.53 -13.37 25.28
N THR A 238 -7.00 -14.31 24.50
CA THR A 238 -7.79 -15.30 23.73
C THR A 238 -7.98 -16.62 24.47
N SER A 239 -7.75 -16.67 25.79
CA SER A 239 -7.85 -17.89 26.63
C SER A 239 -7.04 -19.07 26.09
N GLY A 240 -5.85 -18.81 25.54
CA GLY A 240 -4.94 -19.79 24.97
C GLY A 240 -5.29 -20.27 23.55
N LYS A 241 -6.40 -19.83 22.99
CA LYS A 241 -6.89 -20.30 21.66
C LYS A 241 -6.14 -19.67 20.49
N GLY A 242 -5.62 -18.46 20.66
CA GLY A 242 -5.10 -17.64 19.59
C GLY A 242 -6.17 -16.88 18.81
N VAL A 243 -5.78 -16.15 17.76
CA VAL A 243 -6.64 -15.27 16.97
C VAL A 243 -7.14 -15.97 15.70
N GLU A 244 -8.33 -15.61 15.25
CA GLU A 244 -8.95 -16.13 14.01
C GLU A 244 -8.17 -15.68 12.77
N THR A 245 -7.71 -14.44 12.79
CA THR A 245 -7.05 -13.84 11.63
C THR A 245 -5.82 -13.03 12.08
N VAL A 246 -4.75 -13.17 11.32
CA VAL A 246 -3.56 -12.28 11.41
C VAL A 246 -3.39 -11.58 10.07
N ILE A 247 -3.13 -10.27 10.10
CA ILE A 247 -2.73 -9.46 8.95
C ILE A 247 -1.37 -8.87 9.26
N ASP A 248 -0.33 -9.30 8.53
CA ASP A 248 1.06 -8.89 8.76
C ASP A 248 1.54 -7.92 7.68
N PHE A 249 1.65 -6.63 8.03
CA PHE A 249 2.22 -5.58 7.19
C PHE A 249 3.74 -5.43 7.34
N VAL A 250 4.38 -6.21 8.23
CA VAL A 250 5.81 -6.16 8.50
C VAL A 250 6.58 -7.20 7.67
N GLY A 251 6.12 -8.45 7.66
CA GLY A 251 6.65 -9.53 6.84
C GLY A 251 8.12 -9.90 7.10
N LYS A 252 8.63 -9.67 8.32
CA LYS A 252 9.97 -10.11 8.74
C LYS A 252 9.89 -11.48 9.42
N ASP A 253 11.00 -12.23 9.45
CA ASP A 253 11.05 -13.56 10.06
C ASP A 253 10.43 -13.60 11.48
N SER A 254 10.70 -12.58 12.29
CA SER A 254 10.16 -12.49 13.66
C SER A 254 8.65 -12.26 13.68
N SER A 255 8.09 -11.39 12.82
CA SER A 255 6.65 -11.13 12.75
C SER A 255 5.90 -12.34 12.19
N VAL A 256 6.46 -12.97 11.14
CA VAL A 256 5.88 -14.17 10.52
C VAL A 256 5.79 -15.32 11.51
N ASN A 257 6.89 -15.64 12.21
CA ASN A 257 6.92 -16.75 13.17
C ASN A 257 5.97 -16.51 14.35
N LYS A 258 6.03 -15.32 14.97
CA LYS A 258 5.16 -14.95 16.09
C LYS A 258 3.69 -14.84 15.68
N GLY A 259 3.40 -14.29 14.50
CA GLY A 259 2.06 -14.19 13.96
C GLY A 259 1.44 -15.56 13.67
N LEU A 260 2.20 -16.47 13.06
CA LEU A 260 1.77 -17.85 12.86
C LEU A 260 1.54 -18.58 14.19
N PHE A 261 2.40 -18.36 15.18
CA PHE A 261 2.26 -18.96 16.49
C PHE A 261 0.93 -18.59 17.17
N VAL A 262 0.54 -17.31 17.14
CA VAL A 262 -0.72 -16.85 17.76
C VAL A 262 -1.96 -17.05 16.88
N THR A 263 -1.81 -17.44 15.61
CA THR A 263 -2.94 -17.82 14.76
C THR A 263 -3.52 -19.13 15.29
N ARG A 264 -4.82 -19.17 15.60
CA ARG A 264 -5.48 -20.38 16.09
C ARG A 264 -5.49 -21.50 15.04
N ARG A 265 -5.81 -22.73 15.48
CA ARG A 265 -6.10 -23.83 14.56
C ARG A 265 -7.28 -23.46 13.64
N GLY A 266 -7.15 -23.73 12.34
CA GLY A 266 -8.11 -23.35 11.29
C GLY A 266 -8.18 -21.85 11.04
N GLY A 267 -7.25 -21.04 11.60
CA GLY A 267 -7.20 -19.60 11.40
C GLY A 267 -6.51 -19.20 10.10
N HIS A 268 -6.58 -17.91 9.79
CA HIS A 268 -6.07 -17.33 8.56
C HIS A 268 -4.90 -16.37 8.84
N TYR A 269 -3.83 -16.50 8.08
CA TYR A 269 -2.68 -15.60 8.13
C TYR A 269 -2.50 -14.91 6.77
N TYR A 270 -2.69 -13.60 6.73
CA TYR A 270 -2.50 -12.77 5.54
C TYR A 270 -1.15 -12.07 5.60
N LEU A 271 -0.27 -12.41 4.65
CA LEU A 271 1.06 -11.83 4.53
C LEU A 271 1.01 -10.72 3.47
N VAL A 272 1.25 -9.50 3.90
CA VAL A 272 1.28 -8.28 3.06
C VAL A 272 2.68 -7.69 3.01
N GLY A 273 3.30 -7.51 4.17
CA GLY A 273 4.72 -7.11 4.28
C GLY A 273 5.65 -8.19 3.74
N TYR A 274 6.84 -7.81 3.30
CA TYR A 274 7.79 -8.75 2.71
C TYR A 274 9.24 -8.41 3.08
N GLY A 275 10.13 -9.39 2.89
CA GLY A 275 11.57 -9.32 3.20
C GLY A 275 12.04 -10.37 4.19
N GLY A 276 11.12 -11.09 4.86
CA GLY A 276 11.40 -12.27 5.66
C GLY A 276 11.10 -13.59 4.92
N ARG A 277 11.23 -14.70 5.66
CA ARG A 277 10.95 -16.05 5.19
C ARG A 277 9.83 -16.69 5.98
N LEU A 278 8.98 -17.42 5.28
CA LEU A 278 7.98 -18.30 5.87
C LEU A 278 8.57 -19.72 5.96
N THR A 279 8.76 -20.22 7.18
CA THR A 279 9.22 -21.60 7.39
C THR A 279 8.25 -22.32 8.32
N ILE A 280 7.59 -23.34 7.81
CA ILE A 280 6.66 -24.18 8.56
C ILE A 280 6.77 -25.63 8.10
N SER A 281 6.76 -26.58 9.02
CA SER A 281 6.77 -27.98 8.64
C SER A 281 5.41 -28.42 8.05
N THR A 282 5.42 -29.36 7.11
CA THR A 282 4.17 -29.91 6.53
C THR A 282 3.29 -30.56 7.60
N LEU A 283 3.88 -31.20 8.59
CA LEU A 283 3.12 -31.81 9.72
C LEU A 283 2.44 -30.74 10.55
N GLU A 284 3.10 -29.61 10.83
CA GLU A 284 2.50 -28.50 11.56
C GLU A 284 1.36 -27.87 10.77
N MET A 285 1.56 -27.65 9.45
CA MET A 285 0.50 -27.12 8.57
C MET A 285 -0.74 -28.03 8.58
N ILE A 286 -0.55 -29.36 8.42
CA ILE A 286 -1.66 -30.32 8.41
C ILE A 286 -2.37 -30.33 9.77
N ARG A 287 -1.62 -30.39 10.87
CA ARG A 287 -2.22 -30.47 12.23
C ARG A 287 -2.92 -29.19 12.64
N SER A 288 -2.42 -28.04 12.21
CA SER A 288 -3.00 -26.73 12.56
C SER A 288 -4.12 -26.30 11.62
N GLU A 289 -4.20 -26.87 10.41
CA GLU A 289 -5.20 -26.50 9.38
C GLU A 289 -5.24 -25.00 9.10
N LYS A 290 -4.11 -24.30 9.30
CA LYS A 290 -3.99 -22.86 9.06
C LYS A 290 -3.97 -22.56 7.58
N THR A 291 -4.57 -21.44 7.19
CA THR A 291 -4.50 -20.91 5.83
C THR A 291 -3.53 -19.75 5.79
N VAL A 292 -2.51 -19.81 4.93
CA VAL A 292 -1.56 -18.72 4.68
C VAL A 292 -1.80 -18.13 3.30
N VAL A 293 -1.95 -16.81 3.22
CA VAL A 293 -2.33 -16.12 1.99
C VAL A 293 -1.43 -14.92 1.77
N GLY A 294 -0.70 -14.90 0.65
CA GLY A 294 -0.03 -13.68 0.18
C GLY A 294 -1.03 -12.68 -0.41
N VAL A 295 -0.84 -11.40 -0.12
CA VAL A 295 -1.69 -10.32 -0.64
C VAL A 295 -0.81 -9.23 -1.24
N LEU A 296 -1.09 -8.89 -2.50
CA LEU A 296 -0.44 -7.81 -3.24
C LEU A 296 -1.50 -6.87 -3.80
N GLY A 297 -1.41 -5.57 -3.47
CA GLY A 297 -2.31 -4.55 -4.00
C GLY A 297 -3.80 -4.89 -3.82
N GLY A 298 -4.60 -4.52 -4.79
CA GLY A 298 -6.02 -4.81 -4.88
C GLY A 298 -6.51 -4.68 -6.33
N THR A 299 -7.81 -4.81 -6.56
CA THR A 299 -8.42 -4.62 -7.88
C THR A 299 -8.88 -3.17 -8.06
N PHE A 300 -9.16 -2.77 -9.29
CA PHE A 300 -9.76 -1.46 -9.58
C PHE A 300 -11.13 -1.29 -8.87
N SER A 301 -11.90 -2.38 -8.75
CA SER A 301 -13.15 -2.37 -7.99
C SER A 301 -12.90 -2.15 -6.49
N ASP A 302 -11.83 -2.72 -5.94
CA ASP A 302 -11.44 -2.49 -4.55
C ASP A 302 -11.11 -1.00 -4.31
N LEU A 303 -10.46 -0.32 -5.26
CA LEU A 303 -10.19 1.11 -5.16
C LEU A 303 -11.49 1.94 -5.19
N LYS A 304 -12.45 1.61 -6.04
CA LYS A 304 -13.77 2.25 -6.07
C LYS A 304 -14.53 2.09 -4.75
N GLU A 305 -14.54 0.88 -4.20
CA GLU A 305 -15.19 0.58 -2.94
C GLU A 305 -14.51 1.32 -1.77
N LEU A 306 -13.17 1.36 -1.76
CA LEU A 306 -12.40 2.14 -0.78
C LEU A 306 -12.73 3.63 -0.86
N LEU A 307 -12.74 4.22 -2.05
CA LEU A 307 -13.10 5.63 -2.22
C LEU A 307 -14.52 5.92 -1.72
N THR A 308 -15.45 4.99 -1.91
CA THR A 308 -16.80 5.13 -1.34
C THR A 308 -16.78 5.14 0.19
N MET A 309 -15.88 4.38 0.84
CA MET A 309 -15.73 4.41 2.30
C MET A 309 -15.12 5.73 2.77
N VAL A 310 -14.14 6.25 2.04
CA VAL A 310 -13.51 7.55 2.35
C VAL A 310 -14.53 8.68 2.17
N ASP A 311 -15.28 8.69 1.07
CA ASP A 311 -16.34 9.65 0.77
C ASP A 311 -17.42 9.71 1.88
N ARG A 312 -17.70 8.55 2.50
CA ARG A 312 -18.63 8.45 3.64
C ARG A 312 -18.01 8.70 5.01
N GLY A 313 -16.72 9.05 5.07
CA GLY A 313 -16.01 9.29 6.33
C GLY A 313 -15.75 8.03 7.18
N LEU A 314 -15.89 6.82 6.61
CA LEU A 314 -15.60 5.56 7.30
C LEU A 314 -14.10 5.26 7.38
N VAL A 315 -13.33 5.84 6.48
CA VAL A 315 -11.86 5.74 6.44
C VAL A 315 -11.29 7.14 6.25
N THR A 316 -10.37 7.50 7.11
CA THR A 316 -9.64 8.77 7.07
C THR A 316 -8.15 8.51 6.97
N LEU A 317 -7.44 9.34 6.20
CA LEU A 317 -5.98 9.27 6.12
C LEU A 317 -5.38 10.23 7.15
N THR A 318 -4.27 9.80 7.72
CA THR A 318 -3.35 10.68 8.43
C THR A 318 -2.12 10.82 7.55
N THR A 319 -1.88 12.01 7.01
CA THR A 319 -0.79 12.30 6.07
C THR A 319 0.22 13.27 6.66
N ARG A 320 1.47 13.17 6.18
CA ARG A 320 2.53 14.14 6.39
C ARG A 320 3.12 14.53 5.05
N GLU A 321 3.08 15.80 4.75
CA GLU A 321 3.54 16.36 3.48
C GLU A 321 5.04 16.70 3.50
N TYR A 322 5.68 16.50 2.36
CA TYR A 322 7.02 16.97 2.05
C TYR A 322 7.01 17.57 0.64
N ALA A 323 7.70 18.67 0.44
CA ALA A 323 7.93 19.16 -0.92
C ALA A 323 8.74 18.12 -1.72
N LEU A 324 8.49 18.00 -3.02
CA LEU A 324 9.13 17.02 -3.90
C LEU A 324 10.67 17.07 -3.83
N ASN A 325 11.26 18.25 -3.73
CA ASN A 325 12.71 18.40 -3.56
C ASN A 325 13.26 17.83 -2.23
N ASN A 326 12.39 17.46 -1.31
CA ASN A 326 12.70 16.79 -0.04
C ASN A 326 12.44 15.28 -0.08
N ALA A 327 12.31 14.67 -1.27
CA ALA A 327 12.02 13.24 -1.44
C ALA A 327 13.01 12.34 -0.67
N ASN A 328 14.31 12.64 -0.72
CA ASN A 328 15.31 11.91 0.06
C ASN A 328 15.11 12.00 1.56
N LYS A 329 14.67 13.15 2.08
CA LYS A 329 14.34 13.31 3.49
C LYS A 329 13.11 12.49 3.86
N ALA A 330 12.07 12.48 3.04
CA ALA A 330 10.86 11.69 3.23
C ALA A 330 11.18 10.18 3.27
N LEU A 331 12.02 9.69 2.35
CA LEU A 331 12.48 8.31 2.30
C LEU A 331 13.34 7.93 3.53
N ARG A 332 14.24 8.82 3.98
CA ARG A 332 15.02 8.59 5.22
C ARG A 332 14.12 8.53 6.46
N ASP A 333 13.16 9.44 6.57
CA ASP A 333 12.22 9.43 7.70
C ASP A 333 11.37 8.16 7.69
N LEU A 334 11.00 7.65 6.51
CA LEU A 334 10.32 6.34 6.38
C LEU A 334 11.23 5.18 6.81
N LYS A 335 12.46 5.11 6.29
CA LYS A 335 13.45 4.08 6.64
C LYS A 335 13.70 3.99 8.14
N ASP A 336 13.83 5.15 8.79
CA ASP A 336 14.13 5.26 10.21
C ASP A 336 12.89 5.12 11.12
N GLY A 337 11.70 4.94 10.51
CA GLY A 337 10.44 4.79 11.25
C GLY A 337 9.99 6.07 11.96
N ARG A 338 10.38 7.23 11.46
CA ARG A 338 9.97 8.56 11.97
C ARG A 338 8.67 9.07 11.36
N ASN A 339 8.07 8.29 10.47
CA ASN A 339 6.80 8.64 9.83
C ASN A 339 5.61 8.29 10.74
N TYR A 340 4.62 9.17 10.72
CA TYR A 340 3.32 9.01 11.34
C TYR A 340 2.25 9.01 10.24
N GLY A 341 1.44 7.95 10.19
CA GLY A 341 0.47 7.78 9.09
C GLY A 341 1.16 7.54 7.74
N ARG A 342 0.78 8.30 6.72
CA ARG A 342 1.33 8.23 5.35
C ARG A 342 2.14 9.48 5.03
N THR A 343 3.19 9.30 4.25
CA THR A 343 4.00 10.41 3.72
C THR A 343 3.59 10.70 2.29
N VAL A 344 3.44 11.97 1.94
CA VAL A 344 3.09 12.42 0.59
C VAL A 344 4.10 13.46 0.12
N LEU A 345 4.62 13.30 -1.08
CA LEU A 345 5.38 14.32 -1.79
C LEU A 345 4.43 15.22 -2.56
N ILE A 346 4.64 16.52 -2.40
CA ILE A 346 3.90 17.57 -3.11
C ILE A 346 4.87 18.24 -4.08
N PRO A 347 4.59 18.21 -5.40
CA PRO A 347 5.39 18.87 -6.43
C PRO A 347 5.48 20.39 -6.30
#